data_2a74e5f0c4e5cfd74ee63bb388770521
#
_entry.id   2a74e5f0c4e5cfd74ee63bb388770521
#
_cell.length_a   1.000
_cell.length_b   1.000
_cell.length_c   1.000
_cell.angle_alpha   90.00
_cell.angle_beta   90.00
_cell.angle_gamma   90.00
#
_symmetry.space_group_name_H-M   'P 1'
#
loop_
_entity.id
_entity.type
_entity.pdbx_description
1 polymer ?
#
loop_
_entity_poly.entity_id
_entity_poly.type
_entity_poly.pdbx_seq_one_letter_code
_entity_poly.pdbx_strand_id
1 'polypeptide(L)'
;MNIFPQPKSLTEQAGAFCFGSRVVMHVNCNLSERRKTLLRSLWNRFSLTGSTLEIAENSLLPAFCARIGQAELPALEAADEYAAVVTPAGIGLAAKDETGLLHAFYSLIQAIDPIDLDYGSEALEIPCLTIHDHPSMDMRSIHVCVFPETTLTLLEKCFTMAGLLKCSHIVLEFWGTIQYDALPEMAWSGRSYSKRQIKPLIELANDFGMEVVPMTNHLGHASQARGGMGKHAVLDQNPRLATLFEPDGWTWCLSNPRVHTLLRRLRE
;
A
#
# COMPACT_ATOMS: atom_id res chain seq x y z
N MET A 1 10.72 2.20 -20.65
CA MET A 1 9.69 2.50 -19.62
C MET A 1 9.85 1.58 -18.41
N ASN A 2 9.72 2.09 -17.19
CA ASN A 2 9.93 1.34 -15.95
C ASN A 2 8.64 1.28 -15.11
N ILE A 3 7.89 0.19 -15.26
CA ILE A 3 6.70 -0.10 -14.43
C ILE A 3 7.06 -1.22 -13.44
N PHE A 4 6.83 -1.01 -12.16
CA PHE A 4 7.11 -1.98 -11.10
C PHE A 4 5.85 -2.36 -10.30
N PRO A 5 5.64 -3.67 -10.03
CA PRO A 5 6.32 -4.81 -10.64
C PRO A 5 6.18 -4.81 -12.16
N GLN A 6 7.15 -5.41 -12.86
CA GLN A 6 7.08 -5.51 -14.32
C GLN A 6 5.84 -6.30 -14.72
N PRO A 7 4.96 -5.74 -15.57
CA PRO A 7 3.78 -6.44 -16.05
C PRO A 7 4.14 -7.71 -16.83
N LYS A 8 3.28 -8.70 -16.82
CA LYS A 8 3.46 -9.94 -17.60
C LYS A 8 3.55 -9.70 -19.09
N SER A 9 2.81 -8.72 -19.57
CA SER A 9 2.90 -8.24 -20.95
C SER A 9 2.88 -6.73 -20.96
N LEU A 10 3.86 -6.14 -21.66
CA LEU A 10 3.96 -4.71 -21.93
C LEU A 10 4.43 -4.55 -23.36
N THR A 11 3.63 -3.91 -24.18
CA THR A 11 3.97 -3.59 -25.57
C THR A 11 3.88 -2.09 -25.77
N GLU A 12 4.98 -1.45 -26.12
CA GLU A 12 5.02 -0.05 -26.49
C GLU A 12 4.67 0.11 -27.96
N GLN A 13 3.99 1.20 -28.30
CA GLN A 13 3.54 1.51 -29.66
C GLN A 13 3.94 2.93 -30.01
N ALA A 14 3.98 3.25 -31.30
CA ALA A 14 4.28 4.59 -31.75
C ALA A 14 3.17 5.60 -31.35
N GLY A 15 3.59 6.80 -30.93
CA GLY A 15 2.71 7.87 -30.53
C GLY A 15 2.58 8.01 -29.01
N ALA A 16 1.85 9.03 -28.59
CA ALA A 16 1.58 9.33 -27.20
C ALA A 16 0.16 9.88 -27.03
N PHE A 17 -0.37 9.77 -25.85
CA PHE A 17 -1.59 10.47 -25.42
C PHE A 17 -1.17 11.69 -24.60
N CYS A 18 -1.67 12.88 -25.02
CA CYS A 18 -1.39 14.14 -24.34
C CYS A 18 -2.52 14.47 -23.40
N PHE A 19 -2.21 14.66 -22.10
CA PHE A 19 -3.19 15.06 -21.13
C PHE A 19 -3.41 16.58 -21.14
N GLY A 20 -4.66 17.00 -20.99
CA GLY A 20 -4.98 18.41 -20.74
C GLY A 20 -4.77 18.80 -19.27
N SER A 21 -4.95 20.09 -18.96
CA SER A 21 -4.91 20.61 -17.60
C SER A 21 -6.01 20.01 -16.69
N ARG A 22 -7.11 19.56 -17.26
CA ARG A 22 -8.20 18.86 -16.59
C ARG A 22 -8.41 17.51 -17.27
N VAL A 23 -8.23 16.43 -16.52
CA VAL A 23 -8.41 15.06 -16.96
C VAL A 23 -9.67 14.51 -16.31
N VAL A 24 -10.60 13.99 -17.11
CA VAL A 24 -11.81 13.34 -16.60
C VAL A 24 -11.68 11.83 -16.87
N MET A 25 -11.59 11.06 -15.80
CA MET A 25 -11.64 9.60 -15.85
C MET A 25 -13.05 9.12 -15.54
N HIS A 26 -13.69 8.52 -16.52
CA HIS A 26 -14.98 7.88 -16.35
C HIS A 26 -14.79 6.46 -15.82
N VAL A 27 -15.50 6.09 -14.75
CA VAL A 27 -15.40 4.77 -14.10
C VAL A 27 -16.77 4.11 -13.99
N ASN A 28 -16.82 2.79 -14.10
CA ASN A 28 -18.00 1.98 -13.76
C ASN A 28 -17.65 0.99 -12.63
N CYS A 29 -17.40 1.53 -11.46
CA CYS A 29 -17.34 0.80 -10.19
C CYS A 29 -17.65 1.77 -9.06
N ASN A 30 -18.12 1.25 -7.93
CA ASN A 30 -18.47 2.05 -6.78
C ASN A 30 -17.22 2.38 -5.93
N LEU A 31 -16.37 3.26 -6.44
CA LEU A 31 -15.21 3.74 -5.68
C LEU A 31 -15.66 4.60 -4.50
N SER A 32 -15.20 4.26 -3.30
CA SER A 32 -15.40 5.11 -2.12
C SER A 32 -14.78 6.49 -2.31
N GLU A 33 -15.29 7.52 -1.62
CA GLU A 33 -14.70 8.86 -1.68
C GLU A 33 -13.25 8.88 -1.18
N ARG A 34 -12.87 7.99 -0.28
CA ARG A 34 -11.48 7.82 0.17
C ARG A 34 -10.60 7.34 -0.98
N ARG A 35 -11.03 6.31 -1.73
CA ARG A 35 -10.30 5.82 -2.92
C ARG A 35 -10.24 6.87 -4.03
N LYS A 36 -11.32 7.58 -4.30
CA LYS A 36 -11.29 8.71 -5.25
C LYS A 36 -10.29 9.80 -4.82
N THR A 37 -10.23 10.11 -3.53
CA THR A 37 -9.26 11.04 -2.96
C THR A 37 -7.83 10.53 -3.10
N LEU A 38 -7.60 9.25 -2.84
CA LEU A 38 -6.29 8.61 -3.03
C LEU A 38 -5.84 8.71 -4.49
N LEU A 39 -6.68 8.34 -5.46
CA LEU A 39 -6.34 8.40 -6.89
C LEU A 39 -6.02 9.84 -7.33
N ARG A 40 -6.79 10.84 -6.88
CA ARG A 40 -6.49 12.27 -7.15
C ARG A 40 -5.15 12.69 -6.54
N SER A 41 -4.85 12.25 -5.31
CA SER A 41 -3.57 12.55 -4.64
C SER A 41 -2.40 11.94 -5.36
N LEU A 42 -2.52 10.68 -5.80
CA LEU A 42 -1.50 10.01 -6.61
C LEU A 42 -1.32 10.72 -7.95
N TRP A 43 -2.41 11.05 -8.65
CA TRP A 43 -2.35 11.80 -9.89
C TRP A 43 -1.58 13.11 -9.73
N ASN A 44 -1.93 13.93 -8.75
CA ASN A 44 -1.26 15.21 -8.49
C ASN A 44 0.24 15.03 -8.18
N ARG A 45 0.61 13.92 -7.57
CA ARG A 45 2.02 13.61 -7.25
C ARG A 45 2.82 13.19 -8.48
N PHE A 46 2.21 12.45 -9.40
CA PHE A 46 2.89 11.88 -10.56
C PHE A 46 2.79 12.78 -11.80
N SER A 47 1.73 13.58 -11.94
CA SER A 47 1.56 14.43 -13.11
C SER A 47 2.50 15.63 -13.17
N LEU A 48 3.04 16.12 -12.04
CA LEU A 48 3.99 17.24 -11.86
C LEU A 48 3.65 18.56 -12.59
N THR A 49 2.67 18.56 -13.49
CA THR A 49 2.32 19.67 -14.39
C THR A 49 1.16 20.53 -13.87
N GLY A 50 0.63 20.23 -12.67
CA GLY A 50 -0.59 20.88 -12.16
C GLY A 50 -1.88 20.41 -12.84
N SER A 51 -1.82 19.35 -13.66
CA SER A 51 -3.01 18.70 -14.20
C SER A 51 -3.87 18.11 -13.08
N THR A 52 -5.18 18.26 -13.18
CA THR A 52 -6.14 17.79 -12.18
C THR A 52 -6.92 16.58 -12.69
N LEU A 53 -7.14 15.59 -11.81
CA LEU A 53 -7.96 14.41 -12.11
C LEU A 53 -9.36 14.56 -11.50
N GLU A 54 -10.37 14.50 -12.35
CA GLU A 54 -11.77 14.32 -11.96
C GLU A 54 -12.18 12.88 -12.22
N ILE A 55 -12.91 12.27 -11.28
CA ILE A 55 -13.43 10.91 -11.42
C ILE A 55 -14.94 11.01 -11.51
N ALA A 56 -15.50 10.59 -12.64
CA ALA A 56 -16.92 10.63 -12.95
C ALA A 56 -17.46 9.21 -13.15
N GLU A 57 -18.64 8.93 -12.59
CA GLU A 57 -19.29 7.63 -12.78
C GLU A 57 -19.92 7.55 -14.19
N ASN A 58 -19.80 6.39 -14.84
CA ASN A 58 -20.37 6.13 -16.15
C ASN A 58 -20.86 4.68 -16.24
N SER A 59 -22.16 4.50 -16.07
CA SER A 59 -22.81 3.18 -16.10
C SER A 59 -22.84 2.52 -17.48
N LEU A 60 -22.45 3.23 -18.55
CA LEU A 60 -22.35 2.68 -19.91
C LEU A 60 -21.06 1.89 -20.12
N LEU A 61 -20.07 2.04 -19.24
CA LEU A 61 -18.87 1.21 -19.28
C LEU A 61 -19.16 -0.18 -18.71
N PRO A 62 -18.42 -1.22 -19.12
CA PRO A 62 -18.41 -2.50 -18.39
C PRO A 62 -18.00 -2.32 -16.93
N ALA A 63 -18.39 -3.26 -16.06
CA ALA A 63 -18.01 -3.24 -14.65
C ALA A 63 -16.47 -3.29 -14.49
N PHE A 64 -15.98 -2.61 -13.46
CA PHE A 64 -14.54 -2.47 -13.18
C PHE A 64 -13.70 -1.91 -14.34
N CYS A 65 -14.29 -1.04 -15.13
CA CYS A 65 -13.62 -0.37 -16.23
C CYS A 65 -13.52 1.13 -16.00
N ALA A 66 -12.47 1.75 -16.54
CA ALA A 66 -12.30 3.20 -16.59
C ALA A 66 -11.83 3.65 -17.98
N ARG A 67 -12.14 4.92 -18.32
CA ARG A 67 -11.77 5.50 -19.62
C ARG A 67 -11.46 6.98 -19.50
N ILE A 68 -10.41 7.40 -20.18
CA ILE A 68 -10.08 8.80 -20.43
C ILE A 68 -10.09 8.99 -21.96
N GLY A 69 -10.94 9.89 -22.46
CA GLY A 69 -11.09 10.10 -23.90
C GLY A 69 -11.78 8.93 -24.62
N GLN A 70 -11.43 8.70 -25.88
CA GLN A 70 -11.96 7.60 -26.70
C GLN A 70 -10.94 6.47 -26.80
N ALA A 71 -11.18 5.39 -26.08
CA ALA A 71 -10.33 4.21 -26.08
C ALA A 71 -11.14 2.93 -26.02
N GLU A 72 -10.61 1.87 -26.62
CA GLU A 72 -11.15 0.53 -26.48
C GLU A 72 -10.84 -0.02 -25.08
N LEU A 73 -11.76 -0.86 -24.59
CA LEU A 73 -11.58 -1.56 -23.32
C LEU A 73 -11.21 -3.01 -23.61
N PRO A 74 -10.11 -3.52 -23.06
CA PRO A 74 -9.71 -4.90 -23.25
C PRO A 74 -10.68 -5.88 -22.58
N ALA A 75 -10.87 -7.06 -23.18
CA ALA A 75 -11.60 -8.15 -22.56
C ALA A 75 -10.69 -8.90 -21.59
N LEU A 76 -11.23 -9.28 -20.41
CA LEU A 76 -10.53 -10.00 -19.37
C LEU A 76 -11.34 -11.22 -18.91
N GLU A 77 -10.67 -12.32 -18.64
CA GLU A 77 -11.31 -13.59 -18.29
C GLU A 77 -10.96 -14.07 -16.88
N ALA A 78 -9.69 -13.94 -16.46
CA ALA A 78 -9.22 -14.46 -15.20
C ALA A 78 -9.47 -13.49 -14.03
N ALA A 79 -9.53 -14.03 -12.81
CA ALA A 79 -9.58 -13.23 -11.59
C ALA A 79 -8.30 -12.39 -11.43
N ASP A 80 -8.43 -11.21 -10.81
CA ASP A 80 -7.34 -10.25 -10.55
C ASP A 80 -6.59 -9.76 -11.81
N GLU A 81 -7.05 -10.16 -13.00
CA GLU A 81 -6.52 -9.64 -14.26
C GLU A 81 -6.87 -8.17 -14.42
N TYR A 82 -5.92 -7.42 -14.96
CA TYR A 82 -6.16 -6.07 -15.42
C TYR A 82 -5.41 -5.79 -16.73
N ALA A 83 -5.91 -4.84 -17.46
CA ALA A 83 -5.26 -4.34 -18.65
C ALA A 83 -5.39 -2.82 -18.75
N ALA A 84 -4.41 -2.20 -19.41
CA ALA A 84 -4.43 -0.80 -19.79
C ALA A 84 -4.03 -0.66 -21.26
N VAL A 85 -4.80 0.14 -21.99
CA VAL A 85 -4.54 0.47 -23.39
C VAL A 85 -4.45 1.97 -23.53
N VAL A 86 -3.32 2.46 -24.03
CA VAL A 86 -3.08 3.87 -24.32
C VAL A 86 -2.97 4.05 -25.82
N THR A 87 -3.78 4.92 -26.38
CA THR A 87 -3.77 5.33 -27.80
C THR A 87 -3.73 6.85 -27.90
N PRO A 88 -3.43 7.45 -29.04
CA PRO A 88 -3.50 8.91 -29.20
C PRO A 88 -4.90 9.48 -28.93
N ALA A 89 -5.96 8.68 -29.05
CA ALA A 89 -7.35 9.09 -28.86
C ALA A 89 -7.84 8.97 -27.40
N GLY A 90 -7.14 8.17 -26.57
CA GLY A 90 -7.55 7.98 -25.17
C GLY A 90 -6.92 6.77 -24.50
N ILE A 91 -7.35 6.56 -23.25
CA ILE A 91 -6.86 5.51 -22.36
C ILE A 91 -8.05 4.67 -21.89
N GLY A 92 -7.94 3.36 -22.03
CA GLY A 92 -8.87 2.37 -21.50
C GLY A 92 -8.21 1.53 -20.40
N LEU A 93 -8.87 1.41 -19.26
CA LEU A 93 -8.50 0.52 -18.16
C LEU A 93 -9.62 -0.50 -17.95
N ALA A 94 -9.27 -1.75 -17.75
CA ALA A 94 -10.22 -2.80 -17.41
C ALA A 94 -9.61 -3.74 -16.37
N ALA A 95 -10.46 -4.30 -15.52
CA ALA A 95 -10.07 -5.27 -14.51
C ALA A 95 -11.21 -6.23 -14.18
N LYS A 96 -10.89 -7.31 -13.49
CA LYS A 96 -11.87 -8.28 -13.02
C LYS A 96 -12.61 -7.82 -11.78
N ASP A 97 -11.95 -6.99 -10.97
CA ASP A 97 -12.44 -6.44 -9.71
C ASP A 97 -11.90 -5.02 -9.45
N GLU A 98 -12.34 -4.43 -8.35
CA GLU A 98 -11.95 -3.07 -7.98
C GLU A 98 -10.45 -2.93 -7.70
N THR A 99 -9.85 -3.93 -7.04
CA THR A 99 -8.40 -3.92 -6.74
C THR A 99 -7.57 -4.02 -8.02
N GLY A 100 -7.97 -4.87 -8.96
CA GLY A 100 -7.35 -4.92 -10.28
C GLY A 100 -7.45 -3.60 -11.04
N LEU A 101 -8.57 -2.86 -10.94
CA LEU A 101 -8.70 -1.54 -11.55
C LEU A 101 -7.76 -0.51 -10.90
N LEU A 102 -7.56 -0.58 -9.58
CA LEU A 102 -6.56 0.23 -8.89
C LEU A 102 -5.15 -0.11 -9.40
N HIS A 103 -4.83 -1.40 -9.56
CA HIS A 103 -3.54 -1.85 -10.10
C HIS A 103 -3.31 -1.37 -11.55
N ALA A 104 -4.35 -1.37 -12.38
CA ALA A 104 -4.30 -0.79 -13.73
C ALA A 104 -3.95 0.71 -13.67
N PHE A 105 -4.61 1.45 -12.77
CA PHE A 105 -4.32 2.87 -12.56
C PHE A 105 -2.90 3.09 -12.05
N TYR A 106 -2.41 2.26 -11.10
CA TYR A 106 -1.04 2.38 -10.59
C TYR A 106 0.01 2.11 -11.68
N SER A 107 -0.26 1.18 -12.58
CA SER A 107 0.59 0.95 -13.75
C SER A 107 0.56 2.14 -14.71
N LEU A 108 -0.60 2.73 -14.91
CA LEU A 108 -0.76 3.91 -15.75
C LEU A 108 0.07 5.09 -15.25
N ILE A 109 -0.05 5.44 -13.97
CA ILE A 109 0.69 6.59 -13.41
C ILE A 109 2.20 6.36 -13.37
N GLN A 110 2.66 5.11 -13.26
CA GLN A 110 4.09 4.77 -13.37
C GLN A 110 4.60 4.85 -14.81
N ALA A 111 3.72 4.74 -15.79
CA ALA A 111 4.07 4.90 -17.21
C ALA A 111 4.22 6.37 -17.62
N ILE A 112 3.72 7.30 -16.81
CA ILE A 112 3.98 8.73 -16.98
C ILE A 112 5.43 8.98 -16.59
N ASP A 113 6.30 9.20 -17.57
CA ASP A 113 7.72 9.43 -17.31
C ASP A 113 7.98 10.91 -17.02
N PRO A 114 8.28 11.28 -15.77
CA PRO A 114 8.59 12.67 -15.43
C PRO A 114 10.01 13.09 -15.86
N ILE A 115 10.85 12.16 -16.32
CA ILE A 115 12.26 12.45 -16.66
C ILE A 115 12.36 13.14 -18.03
N ASP A 116 11.42 12.86 -18.93
CA ASP A 116 11.30 13.54 -20.23
C ASP A 116 10.54 14.89 -20.17
N LEU A 117 10.19 15.34 -18.98
CA LEU A 117 9.74 16.71 -18.80
C LEU A 117 10.93 17.64 -19.06
N ASP A 118 11.14 17.96 -20.33
CA ASP A 118 11.98 19.09 -20.70
C ASP A 118 11.47 20.30 -19.93
N TYR A 119 12.33 20.95 -19.16
CA TYR A 119 11.97 22.12 -18.34
C TYR A 119 11.37 23.20 -19.24
N GLY A 120 10.07 23.14 -19.45
CA GLY A 120 9.35 24.03 -20.39
C GLY A 120 8.23 23.34 -21.17
N SER A 121 8.11 22.02 -21.15
CA SER A 121 6.94 21.32 -21.69
C SER A 121 5.77 21.46 -20.72
N GLU A 122 4.72 22.21 -21.11
CA GLU A 122 3.48 22.32 -20.35
C GLU A 122 2.55 21.08 -20.52
N ALA A 123 2.92 20.16 -21.40
CA ALA A 123 2.11 19.01 -21.75
C ALA A 123 2.60 17.75 -21.02
N LEU A 124 1.70 17.12 -20.27
CA LEU A 124 1.91 15.78 -19.72
C LEU A 124 1.55 14.75 -20.79
N GLU A 125 2.48 13.85 -21.09
CA GLU A 125 2.30 12.81 -22.08
C GLU A 125 2.53 11.42 -21.49
N ILE A 126 1.88 10.43 -22.09
CA ILE A 126 2.12 9.02 -21.83
C ILE A 126 2.29 8.28 -23.16
N PRO A 127 3.34 7.48 -23.36
CA PRO A 127 3.52 6.71 -24.58
C PRO A 127 2.34 5.78 -24.86
N CYS A 128 2.02 5.57 -26.14
CA CYS A 128 1.07 4.54 -26.52
C CYS A 128 1.58 3.16 -26.11
N LEU A 129 0.75 2.40 -25.43
CA LEU A 129 1.13 1.09 -24.89
C LEU A 129 -0.10 0.19 -24.66
N THR A 130 0.18 -1.09 -24.55
CA THR A 130 -0.77 -2.06 -24.04
C THR A 130 -0.11 -2.83 -22.90
N ILE A 131 -0.77 -2.85 -21.74
CA ILE A 131 -0.41 -3.65 -20.58
C ILE A 131 -1.46 -4.73 -20.38
N HIS A 132 -1.00 -5.94 -20.07
CA HIS A 132 -1.83 -7.01 -19.56
C HIS A 132 -1.09 -7.71 -18.44
N ASP A 133 -1.71 -7.80 -17.28
CA ASP A 133 -1.05 -8.28 -16.07
C ASP A 133 -2.02 -8.93 -15.08
N HIS A 134 -1.49 -9.84 -14.31
CA HIS A 134 -2.17 -10.47 -13.17
C HIS A 134 -1.14 -10.93 -12.14
N PRO A 135 -1.50 -11.02 -10.86
CA PRO A 135 -0.60 -11.52 -9.83
C PRO A 135 -0.17 -12.97 -10.07
N SER A 136 1.09 -13.30 -9.78
CA SER A 136 1.58 -14.68 -9.78
C SER A 136 1.37 -15.39 -8.44
N MET A 137 1.07 -14.62 -7.38
CA MET A 137 0.85 -15.11 -6.02
C MET A 137 -0.26 -14.30 -5.36
N ASP A 138 -1.08 -14.96 -4.56
CA ASP A 138 -2.18 -14.31 -3.83
C ASP A 138 -1.66 -13.38 -2.74
N MET A 139 -0.66 -13.85 -1.98
CA MET A 139 -0.03 -13.05 -0.93
C MET A 139 1.27 -12.41 -1.42
N ARG A 140 1.25 -11.09 -1.56
CA ARG A 140 2.39 -10.25 -1.92
C ARG A 140 2.55 -9.22 -0.81
N SER A 141 3.54 -9.38 0.05
CA SER A 141 3.65 -8.55 1.24
C SER A 141 5.03 -7.92 1.39
N ILE A 142 5.04 -6.76 2.05
CA ILE A 142 6.24 -6.24 2.69
C ILE A 142 6.10 -6.38 4.21
N HIS A 143 7.23 -6.59 4.87
CA HIS A 143 7.32 -6.63 6.34
C HIS A 143 7.94 -5.32 6.81
N VAL A 144 7.24 -4.61 7.68
CA VAL A 144 7.65 -3.33 8.24
C VAL A 144 7.79 -3.44 9.74
N CYS A 145 9.03 -3.32 10.24
CA CYS A 145 9.30 -3.22 11.66
C CYS A 145 9.15 -1.77 12.11
N VAL A 146 8.36 -1.56 13.15
CA VAL A 146 8.14 -0.23 13.75
C VAL A 146 9.04 -0.06 14.95
N PHE A 147 10.11 0.70 14.78
CA PHE A 147 11.05 1.07 15.83
C PHE A 147 10.66 2.38 16.53
N PRO A 148 11.26 2.70 17.69
CA PRO A 148 10.96 3.95 18.41
C PRO A 148 11.20 5.23 17.60
N GLU A 149 12.09 5.17 16.62
CA GLU A 149 12.43 6.27 15.70
C GLU A 149 11.55 6.31 14.44
N THR A 150 10.76 5.26 14.19
CA THR A 150 9.88 5.18 13.02
C THR A 150 8.75 6.18 13.18
N THR A 151 8.65 7.14 12.28
CA THR A 151 7.57 8.14 12.28
C THR A 151 6.36 7.66 11.51
N LEU A 152 5.16 8.20 11.83
CA LEU A 152 3.94 7.93 11.07
C LEU A 152 4.10 8.33 9.59
N THR A 153 4.79 9.44 9.33
CA THR A 153 5.09 9.89 7.95
C THR A 153 5.94 8.88 7.18
N LEU A 154 6.91 8.22 7.85
CA LEU A 154 7.69 7.16 7.22
C LEU A 154 6.82 5.93 6.94
N LEU A 155 5.97 5.54 7.89
CA LEU A 155 5.03 4.44 7.69
C LEU A 155 4.07 4.73 6.53
N GLU A 156 3.52 5.93 6.45
CA GLU A 156 2.65 6.36 5.34
C GLU A 156 3.35 6.23 3.97
N LYS A 157 4.63 6.61 3.89
CA LYS A 157 5.44 6.41 2.67
C LYS A 157 5.64 4.93 2.34
N CYS A 158 5.94 4.09 3.35
CA CYS A 158 6.06 2.65 3.17
C CYS A 158 4.74 2.02 2.66
N PHE A 159 3.61 2.43 3.24
CA PHE A 159 2.29 1.96 2.82
C PHE A 159 1.95 2.40 1.39
N THR A 160 2.22 3.67 1.06
CA THR A 160 2.04 4.19 -0.30
C THR A 160 2.90 3.43 -1.30
N MET A 161 4.17 3.20 -0.98
CA MET A 161 5.08 2.43 -1.85
C MET A 161 4.59 0.98 -2.04
N ALA A 162 4.18 0.31 -0.96
CA ALA A 162 3.64 -1.05 -1.04
C ALA A 162 2.40 -1.12 -1.94
N GLY A 163 1.48 -0.15 -1.82
CA GLY A 163 0.31 -0.06 -2.67
C GLY A 163 0.66 0.12 -4.15
N LEU A 164 1.56 1.05 -4.46
CA LEU A 164 2.04 1.27 -5.83
C LEU A 164 2.77 0.05 -6.41
N LEU A 165 3.43 -0.75 -5.56
CA LEU A 165 4.04 -2.02 -5.92
C LEU A 165 3.03 -3.18 -5.97
N LYS A 166 1.73 -2.89 -5.85
CA LYS A 166 0.63 -3.87 -5.93
C LYS A 166 0.75 -4.99 -4.89
N CYS A 167 1.27 -4.67 -3.71
CA CYS A 167 1.21 -5.60 -2.59
C CYS A 167 -0.25 -5.85 -2.20
N SER A 168 -0.54 -7.06 -1.76
CA SER A 168 -1.85 -7.42 -1.20
C SER A 168 -1.89 -7.28 0.33
N HIS A 169 -0.72 -7.31 0.99
CA HIS A 169 -0.62 -7.26 2.44
C HIS A 169 0.57 -6.42 2.91
N ILE A 170 0.44 -5.85 4.11
CA ILE A 170 1.55 -5.29 4.88
C ILE A 170 1.60 -6.03 6.21
N VAL A 171 2.73 -6.69 6.49
CA VAL A 171 3.01 -7.25 7.82
C VAL A 171 3.61 -6.15 8.67
N LEU A 172 2.93 -5.77 9.75
CA LEU A 172 3.33 -4.67 10.62
C LEU A 172 3.76 -5.21 12.00
N GLU A 173 5.04 -5.17 12.27
CA GLU A 173 5.65 -5.68 13.49
C GLU A 173 5.95 -4.56 14.48
N PHE A 174 5.45 -4.69 15.71
CA PHE A 174 5.68 -3.72 16.78
C PHE A 174 6.51 -4.35 17.92
N TRP A 175 7.61 -3.71 18.25
CA TRP A 175 8.51 -4.14 19.32
C TRP A 175 8.40 -3.23 20.55
N GLY A 176 7.23 -3.24 21.19
CA GLY A 176 6.93 -2.31 22.28
C GLY A 176 6.57 -0.89 21.77
N THR A 177 6.42 -0.70 20.48
CA THR A 177 6.08 0.60 19.87
C THR A 177 4.59 0.78 19.61
N ILE A 178 3.74 -0.14 20.10
CA ILE A 178 2.30 0.01 20.15
C ILE A 178 1.76 -0.17 21.57
N GLN A 179 0.69 0.54 21.90
CA GLN A 179 0.02 0.43 23.20
C GLN A 179 -0.98 -0.72 23.15
N TYR A 180 -0.73 -1.74 23.99
CA TYR A 180 -1.63 -2.87 24.19
C TYR A 180 -2.51 -2.65 25.41
N ASP A 181 -3.82 -2.80 25.26
CA ASP A 181 -4.77 -2.68 26.37
C ASP A 181 -4.58 -3.82 27.39
N ALA A 182 -4.22 -5.02 26.89
CA ALA A 182 -4.04 -6.20 27.73
C ALA A 182 -2.78 -6.16 28.58
N LEU A 183 -1.75 -5.47 28.15
CA LEU A 183 -0.45 -5.32 28.83
C LEU A 183 0.18 -3.96 28.49
N PRO A 184 -0.32 -2.87 29.09
CA PRO A 184 0.20 -1.52 28.81
C PRO A 184 1.70 -1.37 29.06
N GLU A 185 2.26 -2.17 29.97
CA GLU A 185 3.66 -2.18 30.30
C GLU A 185 4.59 -2.66 29.18
N MET A 186 4.04 -3.33 28.15
CA MET A 186 4.80 -3.67 26.94
C MET A 186 5.10 -2.44 26.08
N ALA A 187 4.35 -1.36 26.22
CA ALA A 187 4.57 -0.17 25.47
C ALA A 187 5.76 0.63 25.96
N TRP A 188 6.64 1.01 25.05
CA TRP A 188 7.76 1.89 25.36
C TRP A 188 7.25 3.29 25.68
N SER A 189 7.49 3.75 26.90
CA SER A 189 7.02 5.05 27.39
C SER A 189 7.50 6.19 26.49
N GLY A 190 6.55 7.01 26.02
CA GLY A 190 6.81 8.16 25.16
C GLY A 190 7.25 7.83 23.71
N ARG A 191 7.34 6.54 23.36
CA ARG A 191 7.80 6.08 22.02
C ARG A 191 6.87 5.07 21.37
N SER A 192 5.68 4.86 21.91
CA SER A 192 4.69 3.91 21.40
C SER A 192 3.49 4.63 20.82
N TYR A 193 2.93 4.07 19.78
CA TYR A 193 1.72 4.55 19.14
C TYR A 193 0.47 3.97 19.79
N SER A 194 -0.56 4.78 19.90
CA SER A 194 -1.90 4.32 20.22
C SER A 194 -2.57 3.70 19.00
N LYS A 195 -3.56 2.82 19.22
CA LYS A 195 -4.41 2.27 18.15
C LYS A 195 -5.04 3.39 17.30
N ARG A 196 -5.43 4.52 17.91
CA ARG A 196 -5.98 5.69 17.22
C ARG A 196 -5.01 6.32 16.21
N GLN A 197 -3.71 6.32 16.52
CA GLN A 197 -2.68 6.86 15.63
C GLN A 197 -2.38 5.92 14.46
N ILE A 198 -2.49 4.60 14.66
CA ILE A 198 -2.26 3.59 13.60
C ILE A 198 -3.47 3.42 12.69
N LYS A 199 -4.70 3.64 13.20
CA LYS A 199 -5.93 3.47 12.42
C LYS A 199 -5.91 4.14 11.04
N PRO A 200 -5.45 5.40 10.85
CA PRO A 200 -5.39 6.02 9.52
C PRO A 200 -4.49 5.28 8.53
N LEU A 201 -3.42 4.61 9.01
CA LEU A 201 -2.55 3.80 8.16
C LEU A 201 -3.25 2.52 7.69
N ILE A 202 -4.03 1.88 8.58
CA ILE A 202 -4.84 0.71 8.21
C ILE A 202 -5.87 1.11 7.16
N GLU A 203 -6.52 2.25 7.34
CA GLU A 203 -7.47 2.80 6.37
C GLU A 203 -6.78 3.12 5.03
N LEU A 204 -5.58 3.67 5.05
CA LEU A 204 -4.77 3.91 3.85
C LEU A 204 -4.43 2.61 3.12
N ALA A 205 -4.03 1.55 3.85
CA ALA A 205 -3.79 0.24 3.25
C ALA A 205 -5.05 -0.28 2.54
N ASN A 206 -6.20 -0.21 3.20
CA ASN A 206 -7.48 -0.64 2.63
C ASN A 206 -7.85 0.18 1.38
N ASP A 207 -7.57 1.49 1.37
CA ASP A 207 -7.80 2.35 0.19
C ASP A 207 -6.93 1.91 -1.00
N PHE A 208 -5.69 1.42 -0.74
CA PHE A 208 -4.82 0.81 -1.75
C PHE A 208 -5.24 -0.61 -2.17
N GLY A 209 -6.21 -1.23 -1.51
CA GLY A 209 -6.59 -2.62 -1.72
C GLY A 209 -5.70 -3.62 -0.97
N MET A 210 -4.99 -3.18 0.07
CA MET A 210 -4.11 -4.02 0.88
C MET A 210 -4.74 -4.32 2.24
N GLU A 211 -4.40 -5.49 2.80
CA GLU A 211 -4.71 -5.88 4.17
C GLU A 211 -3.49 -5.70 5.09
N VAL A 212 -3.73 -5.21 6.31
CA VAL A 212 -2.67 -5.09 7.33
C VAL A 212 -2.68 -6.33 8.22
N VAL A 213 -1.56 -7.03 8.25
CA VAL A 213 -1.34 -8.19 9.12
C VAL A 213 -0.52 -7.76 10.34
N PRO A 214 -1.13 -7.63 11.52
CA PRO A 214 -0.38 -7.31 12.74
C PRO A 214 0.48 -8.49 13.14
N MET A 215 1.75 -8.23 13.41
CA MET A 215 2.69 -9.25 13.89
C MET A 215 3.03 -9.00 15.36
N THR A 216 2.82 -10.03 16.18
CA THR A 216 3.26 -10.08 17.57
C THR A 216 4.22 -11.24 17.73
N ASN A 217 5.42 -10.98 18.22
CA ASN A 217 6.47 -11.99 18.38
C ASN A 217 6.19 -12.91 19.57
N HIS A 218 6.24 -14.22 19.34
CA HIS A 218 5.91 -15.22 20.35
C HIS A 218 7.12 -16.02 20.83
N LEU A 219 8.02 -16.40 19.92
CA LEU A 219 9.15 -17.25 20.25
C LEU A 219 10.39 -16.42 20.53
N GLY A 220 10.87 -15.68 19.58
CA GLY A 220 11.99 -14.75 19.76
C GLY A 220 11.54 -13.31 19.56
N HIS A 221 12.42 -12.35 19.80
CA HIS A 221 12.15 -10.91 19.64
C HIS A 221 10.97 -10.39 20.46
N ALA A 222 10.62 -11.09 21.55
CA ALA A 222 9.39 -10.81 22.28
C ALA A 222 9.43 -9.47 23.03
N SER A 223 10.61 -9.03 23.48
CA SER A 223 10.76 -7.74 24.19
C SER A 223 11.43 -6.67 23.33
N GLN A 224 12.42 -7.03 22.56
CA GLN A 224 13.12 -6.24 21.52
C GLN A 224 14.33 -7.01 20.97
N ALA A 225 14.88 -6.58 19.81
CA ALA A 225 16.10 -7.14 19.26
C ALA A 225 17.33 -6.80 20.13
N ARG A 226 18.21 -7.79 20.33
CA ARG A 226 19.56 -7.56 20.85
C ARG A 226 20.48 -7.07 19.74
N GLY A 227 21.41 -6.19 20.08
CA GLY A 227 22.41 -5.66 19.16
C GLY A 227 22.38 -4.15 19.08
N GLY A 228 23.09 -3.56 18.13
CA GLY A 228 23.29 -2.11 18.03
C GLY A 228 22.03 -1.25 17.93
N MET A 229 20.90 -1.86 17.69
CA MET A 229 19.58 -1.21 17.55
C MET A 229 18.71 -1.35 18.80
N GLY A 230 19.04 -2.22 19.75
CA GLY A 230 18.05 -2.50 20.72
C GLY A 230 18.54 -2.90 22.09
N LYS A 231 18.44 -1.99 22.98
CA LYS A 231 18.29 -2.34 24.40
C LYS A 231 16.89 -2.91 24.59
N HIS A 232 16.72 -3.79 25.57
CA HIS A 232 15.44 -4.35 25.97
C HIS A 232 14.54 -3.27 26.59
N ALA A 233 14.16 -2.28 25.82
CA ALA A 233 13.47 -1.12 26.35
C ALA A 233 12.24 -1.49 27.19
N VAL A 234 11.51 -2.53 26.81
CA VAL A 234 10.35 -3.02 27.57
C VAL A 234 10.77 -3.55 28.92
N LEU A 235 11.78 -4.45 28.99
CA LEU A 235 12.24 -5.03 30.26
C LEU A 235 13.08 -4.06 31.07
N ASP A 236 13.88 -3.20 30.43
CA ASP A 236 14.66 -2.15 31.12
C ASP A 236 13.74 -1.15 31.82
N GLN A 237 12.60 -0.81 31.23
CA GLN A 237 11.59 0.07 31.81
C GLN A 237 10.67 -0.66 32.81
N ASN A 238 10.43 -1.94 32.61
CA ASN A 238 9.50 -2.75 33.37
C ASN A 238 10.14 -4.08 33.83
N PRO A 239 11.14 -4.08 34.72
CA PRO A 239 11.87 -5.31 35.14
C PRO A 239 10.95 -6.39 35.74
N ARG A 240 9.77 -6.00 36.27
CA ARG A 240 8.77 -6.92 36.80
C ARG A 240 8.19 -7.89 35.74
N LEU A 241 8.29 -7.53 34.47
CA LEU A 241 7.87 -8.40 33.35
C LEU A 241 8.87 -9.54 33.11
N ALA A 242 10.08 -9.49 33.68
CA ALA A 242 11.11 -10.52 33.47
C ALA A 242 10.64 -11.92 33.79
N THR A 243 9.67 -12.09 34.73
CA THR A 243 9.07 -13.38 35.08
C THR A 243 8.23 -14.02 33.96
N LEU A 244 7.89 -13.24 32.94
CA LEU A 244 7.15 -13.71 31.76
C LEU A 244 8.08 -14.15 30.60
N PHE A 245 9.37 -13.88 30.75
CA PHE A 245 10.38 -14.15 29.72
C PHE A 245 11.36 -15.24 30.18
N GLU A 246 12.03 -15.86 29.25
CA GLU A 246 13.22 -16.67 29.53
C GLU A 246 14.32 -15.77 30.11
N PRO A 247 15.30 -16.33 30.82
CA PRO A 247 16.33 -15.53 31.54
C PRO A 247 17.10 -14.55 30.65
N ASP A 248 17.13 -14.80 29.35
CA ASP A 248 17.80 -13.94 28.39
C ASP A 248 16.97 -12.69 28.01
N GLY A 249 15.71 -12.64 28.38
CA GLY A 249 14.77 -11.55 28.05
C GLY A 249 14.36 -11.46 26.56
N TRP A 250 14.72 -12.49 25.77
CA TRP A 250 14.49 -12.50 24.34
C TRP A 250 13.18 -13.22 23.95
N THR A 251 12.87 -14.28 24.68
CA THR A 251 11.80 -15.22 24.39
C THR A 251 10.77 -15.21 25.51
N TRP A 252 9.49 -15.33 25.18
CA TRP A 252 8.49 -15.62 26.20
C TRP A 252 8.73 -16.96 26.85
N CYS A 253 8.61 -17.04 28.18
CA CYS A 253 8.70 -18.31 28.90
C CYS A 253 7.43 -19.14 28.68
N LEU A 254 7.44 -20.02 27.68
CA LEU A 254 6.28 -20.86 27.34
C LEU A 254 5.90 -21.87 28.42
N SER A 255 6.79 -22.14 29.38
CA SER A 255 6.47 -22.95 30.57
C SER A 255 5.61 -22.20 31.60
N ASN A 256 5.50 -20.88 31.47
CA ASN A 256 4.67 -20.07 32.36
C ASN A 256 3.24 -19.95 31.80
N PRO A 257 2.21 -20.52 32.51
CA PRO A 257 0.83 -20.51 32.02
C PRO A 257 0.24 -19.09 31.87
N ARG A 258 0.78 -18.10 32.61
CA ARG A 258 0.36 -16.69 32.47
C ARG A 258 0.69 -16.13 31.08
N VAL A 259 1.79 -16.57 30.48
CA VAL A 259 2.20 -16.15 29.14
C VAL A 259 1.15 -16.57 28.10
N HIS A 260 0.66 -17.80 28.15
CA HIS A 260 -0.39 -18.27 27.20
C HIS A 260 -1.67 -17.45 27.29
N THR A 261 -2.09 -17.12 28.51
CA THR A 261 -3.26 -16.27 28.72
C THR A 261 -3.02 -14.85 28.18
N LEU A 262 -1.85 -14.30 28.42
CA LEU A 262 -1.46 -12.98 27.95
C LEU A 262 -1.38 -12.90 26.42
N LEU A 263 -0.71 -13.86 25.79
CA LEU A 263 -0.58 -13.89 24.31
C LEU A 263 -1.94 -14.00 23.61
N ARG A 264 -2.91 -14.70 24.24
CA ARG A 264 -4.29 -14.73 23.74
C ARG A 264 -4.93 -13.35 23.77
N ARG A 265 -4.81 -12.65 24.89
CA ARG A 265 -5.37 -11.30 25.10
C ARG A 265 -4.68 -10.22 24.25
N LEU A 266 -3.41 -10.39 23.91
CA LEU A 266 -2.70 -9.46 23.00
C LEU A 266 -3.20 -9.53 21.56
N ARG A 267 -3.91 -10.60 21.17
CA ARG A 267 -4.50 -10.78 19.84
C ARG A 267 -5.93 -10.20 19.73
N GLU A 268 -6.59 -9.98 20.85
CA GLU A 268 -7.91 -9.34 20.95
C GLU A 268 -7.77 -7.80 20.92
#